data_3c5d2d988ec0d16b86fd48d17da73548
#
_entry.id   3c5d2d988ec0d16b86fd48d17da73548
#
_cell.length_a   1.000
_cell.length_b   1.000
_cell.length_c   1.000
_cell.angle_alpha   90.00
_cell.angle_beta   90.00
_cell.angle_gamma   90.00
#
_symmetry.space_group_name_H-M   'P 1'
#
loop_
_entity.id
_entity.type
_entity.pdbx_description
1 polymer ?
#
loop_
_entity_poly.entity_id
_entity_poly.type
_entity_poly.pdbx_seq_one_letter_code
_entity_poly.pdbx_strand_id
1 'polypeptide(L)'
;MIDRTILPPVSEISNLKLQPIQQFTLCNGITMNIVNRCDADVCKIVLLWNGGKYDVNSKYGLSLMTSLLLNGTTQHTSDQITELFDFYGSKVSCTCDNHFTKFSLKALNRTLPDLLPLVLEILQHATFPENELSAKARKLYASESMQRKTVQFQSANLCKTLFFPPQHPAITDDNIEDIKNITQDDIIAIYNDVIKGVKPEIYLAGNITQEVLSILKATFENLQTGKAGQKQRIVPILQDVKTQTKKLFMPNQVQSSLDIAIPIGNCSESDYYKLRPTTVALGGYFGSRLNKIIREKKGLTYGIRASIVNTLEGKVICINSQCAGKNADEVIEEIIRQINILKTESISNKELTSVRRYYLSALSNTSESIFSTLDYYISCYTVGVPLNSFAEREKTIHNLTAEDITTAAKTYFNTNKMLAAIAGDIKE
;
A
#
# COMPACT_ATOMS: atom_id res chain seq x y z
N MET A 1 22.45 39.55 3.22
CA MET A 1 21.78 38.83 4.33
C MET A 1 20.37 38.50 3.83
N ILE A 2 19.95 37.28 3.93
CA ILE A 2 18.57 36.88 3.50
C ILE A 2 17.58 37.46 4.51
N ASP A 3 16.63 38.28 4.02
CA ASP A 3 15.55 38.79 4.87
C ASP A 3 14.53 37.66 5.12
N ARG A 4 14.53 37.17 6.35
CA ARG A 4 13.64 36.07 6.78
C ARG A 4 12.18 36.49 7.05
N THR A 5 11.89 37.78 6.98
CA THR A 5 10.51 38.30 7.10
C THR A 5 9.76 38.20 5.78
N ILE A 6 10.47 38.06 4.66
CA ILE A 6 9.90 37.89 3.32
C ILE A 6 9.76 36.40 3.05
N LEU A 7 8.52 35.94 2.91
CA LEU A 7 8.26 34.56 2.49
C LEU A 7 8.79 34.33 1.06
N PRO A 8 9.43 33.18 0.79
CA PRO A 8 9.87 32.86 -0.56
C PRO A 8 8.66 32.82 -1.50
N PRO A 9 8.83 33.21 -2.77
CA PRO A 9 7.76 33.13 -3.74
C PRO A 9 7.31 31.69 -3.94
N VAL A 10 6.01 31.47 -3.95
CA VAL A 10 5.42 30.16 -4.23
C VAL A 10 5.31 30.02 -5.74
N SER A 11 6.20 29.21 -6.34
CA SER A 11 6.13 28.82 -7.75
C SER A 11 5.06 27.74 -7.98
N GLU A 12 4.46 27.75 -9.15
CA GLU A 12 3.56 26.68 -9.57
C GLU A 12 4.37 25.42 -9.92
N ILE A 13 3.92 24.28 -9.43
CA ILE A 13 4.47 22.98 -9.82
C ILE A 13 3.87 22.61 -11.16
N SER A 14 4.68 22.47 -12.19
CA SER A 14 4.26 22.13 -13.54
C SER A 14 5.31 21.29 -14.26
N ASN A 15 4.92 20.65 -15.35
CA ASN A 15 5.79 19.82 -16.19
C ASN A 15 6.47 18.67 -15.44
N LEU A 16 5.75 18.02 -14.57
CA LEU A 16 6.23 16.84 -13.88
C LEU A 16 6.42 15.70 -14.89
N LYS A 17 7.60 15.09 -14.87
CA LYS A 17 7.91 13.98 -15.78
C LYS A 17 8.48 12.81 -14.98
N LEU A 18 7.94 11.63 -15.21
CA LEU A 18 8.59 10.40 -14.76
C LEU A 18 9.63 9.96 -15.79
N GLN A 19 10.70 9.37 -15.31
CA GLN A 19 11.60 8.62 -16.19
C GLN A 19 10.83 7.46 -16.81
N PRO A 20 10.97 7.24 -18.15
CA PRO A 20 10.26 6.17 -18.82
C PRO A 20 10.71 4.81 -18.34
N ILE A 21 9.77 3.87 -18.30
CA ILE A 21 10.05 2.47 -18.04
C ILE A 21 10.29 1.73 -19.36
N GLN A 22 11.36 0.96 -19.41
CA GLN A 22 11.69 0.07 -20.54
C GLN A 22 11.40 -1.37 -20.11
N GLN A 23 10.88 -2.18 -21.02
CA GLN A 23 10.51 -3.55 -20.73
C GLN A 23 11.27 -4.52 -21.64
N PHE A 24 11.78 -5.60 -21.04
CA PHE A 24 12.45 -6.71 -21.72
C PHE A 24 11.90 -8.03 -21.22
N THR A 25 11.94 -9.06 -22.04
CA THR A 25 11.64 -10.43 -21.63
C THR A 25 12.91 -11.27 -21.73
N LEU A 26 13.29 -11.92 -20.62
CA LEU A 26 14.42 -12.84 -20.54
C LEU A 26 14.11 -14.15 -21.27
N CYS A 27 15.14 -14.95 -21.56
CA CYS A 27 14.99 -16.24 -22.26
C CYS A 27 14.12 -17.24 -21.47
N ASN A 28 14.12 -17.19 -20.13
CA ASN A 28 13.23 -17.97 -19.26
C ASN A 28 11.81 -17.39 -19.14
N GLY A 29 11.50 -16.29 -19.89
CA GLY A 29 10.22 -15.65 -19.95
C GLY A 29 9.89 -14.75 -18.75
N ILE A 30 10.86 -14.38 -17.91
CA ILE A 30 10.71 -13.36 -16.87
C ILE A 30 10.73 -11.99 -17.53
N THR A 31 9.80 -11.11 -17.14
CA THR A 31 9.76 -9.72 -17.58
C THR A 31 10.63 -8.85 -16.68
N MET A 32 11.50 -8.03 -17.28
CA MET A 32 12.30 -7.01 -16.60
C MET A 32 11.82 -5.62 -17.01
N ASN A 33 11.48 -4.82 -16.02
CA ASN A 33 10.99 -3.46 -16.14
C ASN A 33 12.06 -2.50 -15.60
N ILE A 34 12.63 -1.62 -16.43
CA ILE A 34 13.82 -0.84 -16.10
C ILE A 34 13.51 0.65 -16.17
N VAL A 35 13.77 1.37 -15.09
CA VAL A 35 13.82 2.82 -15.03
C VAL A 35 15.29 3.22 -14.88
N ASN A 36 15.90 3.67 -15.98
CA ASN A 36 17.33 3.97 -16.03
C ASN A 36 17.61 5.48 -15.93
N ARG A 37 18.52 5.86 -15.05
CA ARG A 37 19.04 7.21 -14.90
C ARG A 37 20.44 7.17 -14.28
N CYS A 38 21.34 7.98 -14.81
CA CYS A 38 22.77 7.97 -14.46
C CYS A 38 23.15 8.97 -13.37
N ASP A 39 22.41 9.07 -12.26
CA ASP A 39 22.70 10.08 -11.22
C ASP A 39 23.58 9.53 -10.08
N ALA A 40 23.51 8.25 -9.80
CA ALA A 40 24.24 7.60 -8.73
C ALA A 40 24.54 6.15 -9.08
N ASP A 41 25.68 5.67 -8.60
CA ASP A 41 26.14 4.29 -8.84
C ASP A 41 25.42 3.30 -7.90
N VAL A 42 24.10 3.28 -7.96
CA VAL A 42 23.21 2.46 -7.13
C VAL A 42 22.16 1.79 -8.00
N CYS A 43 21.88 0.52 -7.72
CA CYS A 43 20.79 -0.24 -8.30
C CYS A 43 19.79 -0.66 -7.21
N LYS A 44 18.49 -0.47 -7.49
CA LYS A 44 17.38 -1.09 -6.76
C LYS A 44 16.79 -2.18 -7.62
N ILE A 45 16.71 -3.37 -7.09
CA ILE A 45 16.15 -4.56 -7.72
C ILE A 45 14.93 -4.97 -6.90
N VAL A 46 13.80 -5.16 -7.55
CA VAL A 46 12.57 -5.67 -6.92
C VAL A 46 12.07 -6.85 -7.73
N LEU A 47 11.91 -8.00 -7.09
CA LEU A 47 11.21 -9.15 -7.63
C LEU A 47 9.81 -9.16 -7.01
N LEU A 48 8.79 -9.23 -7.85
CA LEU A 48 7.39 -9.19 -7.47
C LEU A 48 6.69 -10.45 -7.97
N TRP A 49 6.20 -11.27 -7.07
CA TRP A 49 5.41 -12.47 -7.36
C TRP A 49 3.93 -12.18 -7.18
N ASN A 50 3.11 -12.66 -8.10
CA ASN A 50 1.68 -12.82 -7.89
C ASN A 50 1.50 -13.99 -6.91
N GLY A 51 1.02 -13.70 -5.72
CA GLY A 51 0.90 -14.66 -4.63
C GLY A 51 1.08 -13.94 -3.30
N GLY A 52 -0.02 -13.55 -2.71
CA GLY A 52 -0.10 -12.84 -1.44
C GLY A 52 -0.89 -13.61 -0.40
N LYS A 53 -1.23 -12.94 0.69
CA LYS A 53 -1.94 -13.54 1.83
C LYS A 53 -3.31 -14.14 1.46
N TYR A 54 -3.94 -13.66 0.37
CA TYR A 54 -5.24 -14.16 -0.08
C TYR A 54 -5.15 -15.38 -0.99
N ASP A 55 -3.95 -15.68 -1.48
CA ASP A 55 -3.70 -16.74 -2.45
C ASP A 55 -3.14 -18.02 -1.80
N VAL A 56 -2.81 -17.98 -0.51
CA VAL A 56 -2.24 -19.09 0.26
C VAL A 56 -3.20 -19.60 1.33
N ASN A 57 -2.99 -20.84 1.78
CA ASN A 57 -3.81 -21.45 2.83
C ASN A 57 -3.51 -20.89 4.23
N SER A 58 -2.31 -20.34 4.46
CA SER A 58 -1.91 -19.76 5.74
C SER A 58 -1.32 -18.36 5.54
N LYS A 59 -2.07 -17.32 5.91
CA LYS A 59 -1.61 -15.93 5.88
C LYS A 59 -0.44 -15.70 6.84
N TYR A 60 -0.46 -16.35 8.01
CA TYR A 60 0.62 -16.28 8.99
C TYR A 60 1.87 -17.03 8.48
N GLY A 61 1.65 -18.20 7.84
CA GLY A 61 2.74 -18.95 7.21
C GLY A 61 3.47 -18.11 6.16
N LEU A 62 2.75 -17.40 5.28
CA LEU A 62 3.38 -16.50 4.30
C LEU A 62 4.11 -15.34 4.96
N SER A 63 3.53 -14.75 6.02
CA SER A 63 4.19 -13.68 6.78
C SER A 63 5.48 -14.17 7.45
N LEU A 64 5.50 -15.38 7.99
CA LEU A 64 6.69 -16.01 8.55
C LEU A 64 7.70 -16.36 7.46
N MET A 65 7.28 -16.98 6.35
CA MET A 65 8.14 -17.30 5.22
C MET A 65 8.89 -16.06 4.71
N THR A 66 8.18 -14.96 4.45
CA THR A 66 8.81 -13.72 3.98
C THR A 66 9.76 -13.11 5.01
N SER A 67 9.43 -13.19 6.31
CA SER A 67 10.28 -12.68 7.38
C SER A 67 11.53 -13.52 7.64
N LEU A 68 11.51 -14.79 7.22
CA LEU A 68 12.56 -15.79 7.43
C LEU A 68 13.41 -16.05 6.18
N LEU A 69 13.02 -15.53 5.02
CA LEU A 69 13.69 -15.82 3.74
C LEU A 69 15.19 -15.52 3.77
N LEU A 70 15.60 -14.56 4.60
CA LEU A 70 17.00 -14.14 4.77
C LEU A 70 17.69 -14.80 5.98
N ASN A 71 17.04 -15.75 6.65
CA ASN A 71 17.54 -16.32 7.92
C ASN A 71 18.24 -17.66 7.76
N GLY A 72 18.76 -17.97 6.57
CA GLY A 72 19.59 -19.15 6.31
C GLY A 72 19.31 -19.79 4.97
N THR A 73 20.37 -20.36 4.41
CA THR A 73 20.38 -21.13 3.18
C THR A 73 21.11 -22.44 3.41
N THR A 74 21.24 -23.25 2.37
CA THR A 74 22.05 -24.46 2.43
C THR A 74 23.56 -24.19 2.58
N GLN A 75 24.05 -22.98 2.30
CA GLN A 75 25.47 -22.63 2.32
C GLN A 75 25.82 -21.60 3.39
N HIS A 76 24.88 -20.71 3.74
CA HIS A 76 25.11 -19.61 4.67
C HIS A 76 24.11 -19.62 5.83
N THR A 77 24.60 -19.29 7.02
CA THR A 77 23.76 -19.05 8.20
C THR A 77 23.12 -17.65 8.14
N SER A 78 22.14 -17.40 9.02
CA SER A 78 21.49 -16.08 9.19
C SER A 78 22.51 -14.95 9.43
N ASP A 79 23.47 -15.19 10.32
CA ASP A 79 24.50 -14.20 10.68
C ASP A 79 25.42 -13.91 9.49
N GLN A 80 25.88 -14.95 8.78
CA GLN A 80 26.71 -14.78 7.58
C GLN A 80 26.00 -14.00 6.47
N ILE A 81 24.71 -14.26 6.24
CA ILE A 81 23.91 -13.50 5.27
C ILE A 81 23.81 -12.03 5.69
N THR A 82 23.53 -11.78 6.96
CA THR A 82 23.45 -10.42 7.51
C THR A 82 24.77 -9.68 7.37
N GLU A 83 25.88 -10.30 7.79
CA GLU A 83 27.23 -9.73 7.70
C GLU A 83 27.61 -9.39 6.25
N LEU A 84 27.28 -10.25 5.27
CA LEU A 84 27.58 -9.99 3.87
C LEU A 84 26.79 -8.77 3.34
N PHE A 85 25.49 -8.66 3.61
CA PHE A 85 24.72 -7.50 3.18
C PHE A 85 25.19 -6.22 3.87
N ASP A 86 25.53 -6.26 5.16
CA ASP A 86 26.04 -5.13 5.92
C ASP A 86 27.43 -4.72 5.45
N PHE A 87 28.33 -5.67 5.17
CA PHE A 87 29.67 -5.40 4.64
C PHE A 87 29.62 -4.62 3.33
N TYR A 88 28.70 -4.97 2.43
CA TYR A 88 28.50 -4.26 1.17
C TYR A 88 27.60 -3.02 1.29
N GLY A 89 27.13 -2.65 2.49
CA GLY A 89 26.27 -1.50 2.73
C GLY A 89 24.94 -1.57 1.97
N SER A 90 24.46 -2.78 1.69
CA SER A 90 23.25 -3.02 0.93
C SER A 90 22.01 -3.12 1.83
N LYS A 91 20.82 -2.90 1.24
CA LYS A 91 19.56 -3.11 1.93
C LYS A 91 18.75 -4.18 1.22
N VAL A 92 18.41 -5.23 1.95
CA VAL A 92 17.62 -6.34 1.46
C VAL A 92 16.37 -6.54 2.32
N SER A 93 15.27 -6.93 1.71
CA SER A 93 14.03 -7.26 2.43
C SER A 93 13.13 -8.18 1.61
N CYS A 94 12.35 -9.00 2.30
CA CYS A 94 11.22 -9.69 1.71
C CYS A 94 9.95 -9.38 2.50
N THR A 95 8.86 -9.09 1.80
CA THR A 95 7.57 -8.72 2.38
C THR A 95 6.43 -9.30 1.57
N CYS A 96 5.25 -9.45 2.16
CA CYS A 96 4.04 -9.80 1.44
C CYS A 96 2.89 -8.85 1.82
N ASP A 97 2.02 -8.60 0.85
CA ASP A 97 0.72 -7.99 1.06
C ASP A 97 -0.41 -9.00 0.75
N ASN A 98 -1.60 -8.51 0.49
CA ASN A 98 -2.75 -9.38 0.24
C ASN A 98 -2.64 -10.19 -1.07
N HIS A 99 -1.98 -9.64 -2.08
CA HIS A 99 -1.93 -10.20 -3.44
C HIS A 99 -0.53 -10.47 -3.96
N PHE A 100 0.49 -9.89 -3.33
CA PHE A 100 1.85 -9.95 -3.84
C PHE A 100 2.86 -10.30 -2.75
N THR A 101 3.89 -11.02 -3.16
CA THR A 101 5.14 -11.19 -2.40
C THR A 101 6.24 -10.43 -3.11
N LYS A 102 7.04 -9.68 -2.35
CA LYS A 102 8.05 -8.76 -2.87
C LYS A 102 9.39 -8.97 -2.18
N PHE A 103 10.42 -9.28 -2.97
CA PHE A 103 11.81 -9.20 -2.54
C PHE A 103 12.44 -7.91 -3.09
N SER A 104 13.23 -7.21 -2.30
CA SER A 104 13.89 -5.97 -2.70
C SER A 104 15.34 -5.95 -2.24
N LEU A 105 16.25 -5.63 -3.17
CA LEU A 105 17.66 -5.34 -2.89
C LEU A 105 17.97 -3.91 -3.38
N LYS A 106 18.70 -3.14 -2.57
CA LYS A 106 19.30 -1.87 -2.97
C LYS A 106 20.79 -1.93 -2.64
N ALA A 107 21.64 -1.80 -3.65
CA ALA A 107 23.08 -1.95 -3.54
C ALA A 107 23.82 -1.03 -4.50
N LEU A 108 25.12 -0.81 -4.26
CA LEU A 108 26.00 -0.17 -5.22
C LEU A 108 26.24 -1.10 -6.41
N ASN A 109 26.33 -0.57 -7.62
CA ASN A 109 26.54 -1.37 -8.83
C ASN A 109 27.81 -2.23 -8.75
N ARG A 110 28.90 -1.68 -8.21
CA ARG A 110 30.17 -2.39 -8.05
C ARG A 110 30.10 -3.62 -7.14
N THR A 111 29.09 -3.71 -6.26
CA THR A 111 28.90 -4.83 -5.34
C THR A 111 27.91 -5.88 -5.85
N LEU A 112 27.24 -5.64 -6.98
CA LEU A 112 26.29 -6.57 -7.55
C LEU A 112 26.91 -7.93 -7.93
N PRO A 113 28.14 -8.01 -8.50
CA PRO A 113 28.75 -9.29 -8.82
C PRO A 113 28.89 -10.23 -7.62
N ASP A 114 29.12 -9.68 -6.42
CA ASP A 114 29.27 -10.46 -5.19
C ASP A 114 27.92 -10.78 -4.54
N LEU A 115 26.96 -9.83 -4.61
CA LEU A 115 25.65 -9.97 -3.95
C LEU A 115 24.65 -10.81 -4.73
N LEU A 116 24.68 -10.79 -6.06
CA LEU A 116 23.69 -11.49 -6.88
C LEU A 116 23.76 -13.03 -6.75
N PRO A 117 24.94 -13.69 -6.64
CA PRO A 117 25.00 -15.11 -6.31
C PRO A 117 24.32 -15.44 -4.98
N LEU A 118 24.53 -14.63 -3.93
CA LEU A 118 23.86 -14.80 -2.64
C LEU A 118 22.34 -14.59 -2.77
N VAL A 119 21.88 -13.63 -3.57
CA VAL A 119 20.45 -13.44 -3.85
C VAL A 119 19.85 -14.67 -4.52
N LEU A 120 20.49 -15.24 -5.53
CA LEU A 120 20.03 -16.48 -6.17
C LEU A 120 19.97 -17.64 -5.18
N GLU A 121 20.98 -17.76 -4.34
CA GLU A 121 21.04 -18.81 -3.31
C GLU A 121 19.85 -18.66 -2.33
N ILE A 122 19.58 -17.46 -1.84
CA ILE A 122 18.44 -17.16 -0.97
C ILE A 122 17.10 -17.52 -1.66
N LEU A 123 16.95 -17.14 -2.93
CA LEU A 123 15.71 -17.37 -3.66
C LEU A 123 15.50 -18.84 -4.06
N GLN A 124 16.54 -19.66 -4.08
CA GLN A 124 16.47 -21.06 -4.52
C GLN A 124 16.73 -22.09 -3.41
N HIS A 125 17.45 -21.72 -2.36
CA HIS A 125 17.99 -22.65 -1.36
C HIS A 125 17.79 -22.19 0.10
N ALA A 126 16.78 -21.36 0.38
CA ALA A 126 16.44 -20.97 1.76
C ALA A 126 16.02 -22.20 2.59
N THR A 127 16.47 -22.27 3.85
CA THR A 127 16.28 -23.44 4.73
C THR A 127 15.30 -23.23 5.87
N PHE A 128 15.04 -21.99 6.28
CA PHE A 128 14.10 -21.64 7.35
C PHE A 128 14.37 -22.37 8.67
N PRO A 129 15.53 -22.16 9.35
CA PRO A 129 15.91 -22.90 10.55
C PRO A 129 14.84 -22.84 11.65
N GLU A 130 14.59 -23.97 12.33
CA GLU A 130 13.52 -24.10 13.34
C GLU A 130 13.67 -23.14 14.51
N ASN A 131 14.89 -22.85 14.96
CA ASN A 131 15.14 -21.88 16.02
C ASN A 131 14.72 -20.47 15.61
N GLU A 132 15.00 -20.07 14.36
CA GLU A 132 14.60 -18.79 13.77
C GLU A 132 13.07 -18.73 13.59
N LEU A 133 12.47 -19.80 13.06
CA LEU A 133 11.03 -19.93 12.94
C LEU A 133 10.34 -19.77 14.29
N SER A 134 10.78 -20.50 15.32
CA SER A 134 10.21 -20.43 16.66
C SER A 134 10.31 -19.03 17.28
N ALA A 135 11.42 -18.33 17.05
CA ALA A 135 11.61 -16.96 17.52
C ALA A 135 10.67 -15.97 16.80
N LYS A 136 10.58 -16.05 15.47
CA LYS A 136 9.70 -15.20 14.64
C LYS A 136 8.23 -15.48 14.90
N ALA A 137 7.82 -16.74 15.05
CA ALA A 137 6.45 -17.13 15.37
C ALA A 137 6.00 -16.55 16.71
N ARG A 138 6.83 -16.64 17.77
CA ARG A 138 6.54 -16.01 19.07
C ARG A 138 6.37 -14.48 18.95
N LYS A 139 7.23 -13.81 18.17
CA LYS A 139 7.14 -12.36 17.95
C LYS A 139 5.87 -11.99 17.18
N LEU A 140 5.54 -12.74 16.13
CA LEU A 140 4.32 -12.55 15.36
C LEU A 140 3.07 -12.73 16.21
N TYR A 141 3.00 -13.84 16.99
CA TYR A 141 1.90 -14.10 17.91
C TYR A 141 1.70 -12.98 18.93
N ALA A 142 2.78 -12.51 19.56
CA ALA A 142 2.71 -11.40 20.51
C ALA A 142 2.20 -10.11 19.86
N SER A 143 2.70 -9.78 18.67
CA SER A 143 2.28 -8.60 17.90
C SER A 143 0.81 -8.67 17.52
N GLU A 144 0.35 -9.79 16.95
CA GLU A 144 -1.05 -10.02 16.57
C GLU A 144 -1.98 -9.97 17.80
N SER A 145 -1.57 -10.60 18.92
CA SER A 145 -2.33 -10.57 20.18
C SER A 145 -2.51 -9.16 20.72
N MET A 146 -1.50 -8.30 20.59
CA MET A 146 -1.59 -6.89 21.00
C MET A 146 -2.46 -6.08 20.06
N GLN A 147 -2.27 -6.23 18.74
CA GLN A 147 -3.04 -5.50 17.73
C GLN A 147 -4.54 -5.80 17.83
N ARG A 148 -4.92 -7.06 17.98
CA ARG A 148 -6.32 -7.48 18.08
C ARG A 148 -7.06 -6.88 19.26
N LYS A 149 -6.35 -6.43 20.31
CA LYS A 149 -6.94 -5.74 21.47
C LYS A 149 -7.15 -4.24 21.26
N THR A 150 -6.66 -3.67 20.16
CA THR A 150 -6.80 -2.24 19.90
C THR A 150 -8.15 -1.89 19.27
N VAL A 151 -8.69 -0.74 19.62
CA VAL A 151 -9.94 -0.22 19.04
C VAL A 151 -9.80 0.00 17.51
N GLN A 152 -8.60 0.36 17.05
CA GLN A 152 -8.32 0.58 15.64
C GLN A 152 -8.41 -0.71 14.83
N PHE A 153 -7.83 -1.79 15.33
CA PHE A 153 -7.93 -3.10 14.67
C PHE A 153 -9.38 -3.58 14.62
N GLN A 154 -10.09 -3.45 15.73
CA GLN A 154 -11.45 -3.92 15.86
C GLN A 154 -12.43 -3.14 14.96
N SER A 155 -12.35 -1.81 14.93
CA SER A 155 -13.20 -1.00 14.05
C SER A 155 -12.89 -1.26 12.57
N ALA A 156 -11.62 -1.33 12.19
CA ALA A 156 -11.21 -1.61 10.81
C ALA A 156 -11.67 -3.01 10.36
N ASN A 157 -11.52 -4.03 11.22
CA ASN A 157 -11.99 -5.39 10.92
C ASN A 157 -13.52 -5.44 10.82
N LEU A 158 -14.22 -4.83 11.77
CA LEU A 158 -15.68 -4.71 11.74
C LEU A 158 -16.17 -4.00 10.45
N CYS A 159 -15.49 -2.92 10.04
CA CYS A 159 -15.82 -2.20 8.81
C CYS A 159 -15.67 -3.09 7.57
N LYS A 160 -14.60 -3.89 7.49
CA LYS A 160 -14.40 -4.83 6.39
C LYS A 160 -15.56 -5.81 6.24
N THR A 161 -16.15 -6.30 7.35
CA THR A 161 -17.31 -7.21 7.31
C THR A 161 -18.56 -6.60 6.68
N LEU A 162 -18.58 -5.29 6.45
CA LEU A 162 -19.71 -4.58 5.86
C LEU A 162 -19.64 -4.51 4.34
N PHE A 163 -18.44 -4.56 3.75
CA PHE A 163 -18.27 -4.41 2.30
C PHE A 163 -17.55 -5.59 1.63
N PHE A 164 -16.94 -6.49 2.36
CA PHE A 164 -16.48 -7.75 1.79
C PHE A 164 -17.54 -8.86 1.94
N PRO A 165 -17.70 -9.76 0.94
CA PRO A 165 -18.58 -10.90 1.10
C PRO A 165 -18.06 -11.88 2.16
N PRO A 166 -18.93 -12.67 2.82
CA PRO A 166 -18.56 -13.52 3.97
C PRO A 166 -17.40 -14.50 3.74
N GLN A 167 -17.21 -14.95 2.50
CA GLN A 167 -16.14 -15.88 2.13
C GLN A 167 -14.83 -15.17 1.75
N HIS A 168 -14.76 -13.83 1.88
CA HIS A 168 -13.60 -13.07 1.46
C HIS A 168 -12.44 -13.28 2.45
N PRO A 169 -11.19 -13.52 1.98
CA PRO A 169 -10.04 -13.72 2.86
C PRO A 169 -9.76 -12.57 3.83
N ALA A 170 -10.19 -11.34 3.51
CA ALA A 170 -9.99 -10.17 4.39
C ALA A 170 -10.76 -10.25 5.72
N ILE A 171 -11.83 -11.07 5.77
CA ILE A 171 -12.73 -11.15 6.94
C ILE A 171 -12.83 -12.57 7.51
N THR A 172 -12.20 -13.56 6.87
CA THR A 172 -12.04 -14.88 7.48
C THR A 172 -11.22 -14.73 8.74
N ASP A 173 -11.77 -15.22 9.85
CA ASP A 173 -11.11 -15.13 11.15
C ASP A 173 -9.98 -16.17 11.21
N ASP A 174 -8.75 -15.70 10.93
CA ASP A 174 -7.59 -16.56 11.11
C ASP A 174 -7.35 -16.72 12.61
N ASN A 175 -7.38 -17.96 13.08
CA ASN A 175 -7.08 -18.25 14.48
C ASN A 175 -5.60 -17.91 14.75
N ILE A 176 -5.38 -16.96 15.67
CA ILE A 176 -4.03 -16.56 16.05
C ILE A 176 -3.22 -17.73 16.65
N GLU A 177 -3.89 -18.71 17.26
CA GLU A 177 -3.25 -19.90 17.83
C GLU A 177 -2.57 -20.76 16.75
N ASP A 178 -3.03 -20.68 15.50
CA ASP A 178 -2.43 -21.39 14.37
C ASP A 178 -0.96 -21.00 14.16
N ILE A 179 -0.57 -19.77 14.54
CA ILE A 179 0.84 -19.32 14.47
C ILE A 179 1.77 -20.24 15.24
N LYS A 180 1.31 -20.82 16.35
CA LYS A 180 2.13 -21.70 17.21
C LYS A 180 2.36 -23.08 16.62
N ASN A 181 1.50 -23.47 15.67
CA ASN A 181 1.49 -24.79 15.06
C ASN A 181 2.16 -24.82 13.68
N ILE A 182 2.59 -23.66 13.16
CA ILE A 182 3.26 -23.57 11.85
C ILE A 182 4.63 -24.25 11.94
N THR A 183 4.84 -25.24 11.11
CA THR A 183 6.06 -26.03 11.03
C THR A 183 7.02 -25.51 9.97
N GLN A 184 8.28 -25.96 9.99
CA GLN A 184 9.26 -25.68 8.94
C GLN A 184 8.77 -26.21 7.59
N ASP A 185 8.14 -27.39 7.55
CA ASP A 185 7.61 -27.99 6.32
C ASP A 185 6.50 -27.13 5.71
N ASP A 186 5.62 -26.53 6.54
CA ASP A 186 4.61 -25.59 6.07
C ASP A 186 5.25 -24.35 5.40
N ILE A 187 6.31 -23.82 6.00
CA ILE A 187 7.06 -22.68 5.44
C ILE A 187 7.74 -23.06 4.14
N ILE A 188 8.37 -24.24 4.06
CA ILE A 188 9.02 -24.76 2.85
C ILE A 188 7.97 -24.97 1.74
N ALA A 189 6.79 -25.48 2.06
CA ALA A 189 5.72 -25.64 1.10
C ALA A 189 5.28 -24.29 0.51
N ILE A 190 5.03 -23.27 1.36
CA ILE A 190 4.68 -21.92 0.91
C ILE A 190 5.81 -21.28 0.06
N TYR A 191 7.05 -21.46 0.47
CA TYR A 191 8.20 -20.96 -0.28
C TYR A 191 8.29 -21.62 -1.68
N ASN A 192 8.08 -22.93 -1.76
CA ASN A 192 8.07 -23.64 -3.04
C ASN A 192 6.91 -23.17 -3.93
N ASP A 193 5.72 -22.93 -3.33
CA ASP A 193 4.53 -22.51 -4.09
C ASP A 193 4.66 -21.05 -4.57
N VAL A 194 5.10 -20.13 -3.71
CA VAL A 194 5.07 -18.69 -4.01
C VAL A 194 6.35 -18.22 -4.69
N ILE A 195 7.53 -18.57 -4.17
CA ILE A 195 8.81 -18.06 -4.70
C ILE A 195 9.32 -18.93 -5.86
N LYS A 196 9.31 -20.25 -5.71
CA LYS A 196 9.84 -21.17 -6.74
C LYS A 196 8.77 -21.56 -7.76
N GLY A 197 7.52 -21.67 -7.34
CA GLY A 197 6.39 -22.08 -8.18
C GLY A 197 5.88 -21.01 -9.14
N VAL A 198 6.09 -19.73 -8.82
CA VAL A 198 5.58 -18.58 -9.59
C VAL A 198 6.73 -17.82 -10.24
N LYS A 199 6.51 -17.35 -11.46
CA LYS A 199 7.46 -16.49 -12.18
C LYS A 199 7.31 -15.04 -11.69
N PRO A 200 8.39 -14.36 -11.22
CA PRO A 200 8.30 -12.98 -10.79
C PRO A 200 8.29 -12.00 -11.97
N GLU A 201 7.73 -10.81 -11.75
CA GLU A 201 8.07 -9.61 -12.50
C GLU A 201 9.27 -8.93 -11.84
N ILE A 202 10.28 -8.56 -12.62
CA ILE A 202 11.47 -7.86 -12.11
C ILE A 202 11.38 -6.37 -12.43
N TYR A 203 11.62 -5.54 -11.43
CA TYR A 203 11.66 -4.09 -11.54
C TYR A 203 13.05 -3.59 -11.13
N LEU A 204 13.67 -2.77 -11.98
CA LEU A 204 15.01 -2.23 -11.78
C LEU A 204 14.98 -0.71 -11.84
N ALA A 205 15.70 -0.05 -10.93
CA ALA A 205 15.96 1.38 -11.02
C ALA A 205 17.39 1.70 -10.58
N GLY A 206 18.07 2.56 -11.31
CA GLY A 206 19.44 2.96 -10.97
C GLY A 206 20.24 3.40 -12.18
N ASN A 207 21.55 3.43 -12.02
CA ASN A 207 22.50 3.55 -13.11
C ASN A 207 22.70 2.17 -13.76
N ILE A 208 21.81 1.79 -14.68
CA ILE A 208 21.84 0.48 -15.33
C ILE A 208 22.68 0.59 -16.61
N THR A 209 24.02 0.47 -16.46
CA THR A 209 24.94 0.39 -17.59
C THR A 209 24.75 -0.94 -18.36
N GLN A 210 25.31 -1.05 -19.56
CA GLN A 210 25.28 -2.30 -20.33
C GLN A 210 25.93 -3.47 -19.59
N GLU A 211 27.00 -3.20 -18.84
CA GLU A 211 27.66 -4.18 -17.98
C GLU A 211 26.74 -4.67 -16.86
N VAL A 212 26.15 -3.73 -16.10
CA VAL A 212 25.18 -4.04 -15.04
C VAL A 212 23.99 -4.82 -15.60
N LEU A 213 23.46 -4.39 -16.75
CA LEU A 213 22.35 -5.09 -17.40
C LEU A 213 22.73 -6.52 -17.79
N SER A 214 23.95 -6.74 -18.30
CA SER A 214 24.42 -8.08 -18.69
C SER A 214 24.53 -9.00 -17.47
N ILE A 215 25.08 -8.49 -16.36
CA ILE A 215 25.19 -9.26 -15.12
C ILE A 215 23.79 -9.62 -14.59
N LEU A 216 22.85 -8.65 -14.55
CA LEU A 216 21.49 -8.87 -14.09
C LEU A 216 20.74 -9.89 -14.97
N LYS A 217 20.87 -9.79 -16.29
CA LYS A 217 20.28 -10.76 -17.22
C LYS A 217 20.84 -12.16 -16.96
N ALA A 218 22.15 -12.32 -16.96
CA ALA A 218 22.79 -13.61 -16.72
C ALA A 218 22.36 -14.21 -15.37
N THR A 219 22.24 -13.39 -14.33
CA THR A 219 21.79 -13.84 -13.01
C THR A 219 20.35 -14.35 -13.05
N PHE A 220 19.42 -13.54 -13.55
CA PHE A 220 18.00 -13.88 -13.49
C PHE A 220 17.53 -14.86 -14.57
N GLU A 221 18.29 -15.07 -15.63
CA GLU A 221 18.09 -16.19 -16.55
C GLU A 221 18.35 -17.54 -15.91
N ASN A 222 19.22 -17.60 -14.88
CA ASN A 222 19.48 -18.77 -14.07
C ASN A 222 18.49 -18.96 -12.91
N LEU A 223 17.58 -18.03 -12.68
CA LEU A 223 16.54 -18.17 -11.66
C LEU A 223 15.55 -19.27 -12.07
N GLN A 224 15.52 -20.35 -11.31
CA GLN A 224 14.58 -21.44 -11.51
C GLN A 224 13.21 -21.02 -10.99
N THR A 225 12.21 -21.00 -11.86
CA THR A 225 10.85 -20.60 -11.54
C THR A 225 9.84 -21.55 -12.14
N GLY A 226 8.60 -21.55 -11.59
CA GLY A 226 7.47 -22.24 -12.18
C GLY A 226 7.07 -21.69 -13.56
N LYS A 227 6.11 -22.36 -14.21
CA LYS A 227 5.77 -22.12 -15.63
C LYS A 227 4.94 -20.89 -15.90
N ALA A 228 4.14 -20.41 -14.94
CA ALA A 228 3.27 -19.24 -15.12
C ALA A 228 2.97 -18.56 -13.78
N GLY A 229 2.54 -17.30 -13.80
CA GLY A 229 2.05 -16.64 -12.60
C GLY A 229 0.85 -17.39 -12.00
N GLN A 230 0.82 -17.50 -10.68
CA GLN A 230 -0.34 -18.03 -9.97
C GLN A 230 -1.54 -17.13 -10.25
N LYS A 231 -2.69 -17.74 -10.52
CA LYS A 231 -3.92 -16.97 -10.71
C LYS A 231 -4.34 -16.40 -9.35
N GLN A 232 -4.29 -15.08 -9.22
CA GLN A 232 -4.72 -14.40 -7.99
C GLN A 232 -6.20 -14.63 -7.71
N ARG A 233 -6.53 -14.89 -6.45
CA ARG A 233 -7.90 -15.00 -5.98
C ARG A 233 -8.46 -13.60 -5.73
N ILE A 234 -9.11 -13.03 -6.73
CA ILE A 234 -9.75 -11.73 -6.63
C ILE A 234 -11.26 -11.96 -6.35
N VAL A 235 -11.71 -11.53 -5.19
CA VAL A 235 -13.12 -11.56 -4.80
C VAL A 235 -13.59 -10.11 -4.66
N PRO A 236 -14.46 -9.62 -5.56
CA PRO A 236 -14.87 -8.22 -5.54
C PRO A 236 -15.58 -7.82 -4.25
N ILE A 237 -15.40 -6.54 -3.87
CA ILE A 237 -16.17 -5.90 -2.79
C ILE A 237 -17.65 -5.82 -3.18
N LEU A 238 -18.52 -5.81 -2.17
CA LEU A 238 -19.96 -5.62 -2.36
C LEU A 238 -20.23 -4.19 -2.85
N GLN A 239 -20.96 -4.08 -3.96
CA GLN A 239 -21.34 -2.80 -4.56
C GLN A 239 -22.76 -2.37 -4.20
N ASP A 240 -23.63 -3.32 -3.99
CA ASP A 240 -25.03 -3.06 -3.60
C ASP A 240 -25.20 -3.20 -2.08
N VAL A 241 -24.72 -2.18 -1.40
CA VAL A 241 -24.80 -2.08 0.06
C VAL A 241 -25.76 -0.91 0.43
N LYS A 242 -26.42 -1.05 1.58
CA LYS A 242 -27.20 0.04 2.20
C LYS A 242 -26.43 0.63 3.36
N THR A 243 -26.69 1.90 3.65
CA THR A 243 -26.08 2.55 4.81
C THR A 243 -26.31 1.74 6.08
N GLN A 244 -25.24 1.51 6.81
CA GLN A 244 -25.25 0.71 8.03
C GLN A 244 -24.17 1.21 8.98
N THR A 245 -24.48 1.23 10.28
CA THR A 245 -23.49 1.44 11.34
C THR A 245 -23.46 0.22 12.24
N LYS A 246 -22.25 -0.33 12.44
CA LYS A 246 -22.01 -1.38 13.45
C LYS A 246 -21.16 -0.82 14.57
N LYS A 247 -21.52 -1.17 15.80
CA LYS A 247 -20.82 -0.74 17.01
C LYS A 247 -20.30 -1.96 17.76
N LEU A 248 -19.04 -1.89 18.23
CA LEU A 248 -18.41 -2.88 19.11
C LEU A 248 -18.02 -2.20 20.42
N PHE A 249 -18.71 -2.56 21.49
CA PHE A 249 -18.40 -2.04 22.82
C PHE A 249 -17.10 -2.68 23.34
N MET A 250 -16.16 -1.82 23.72
CA MET A 250 -14.89 -2.20 24.35
C MET A 250 -14.72 -1.31 25.59
N PRO A 251 -14.92 -1.86 26.81
CA PRO A 251 -14.92 -1.05 28.04
C PRO A 251 -13.54 -0.48 28.34
N ASN A 252 -13.53 0.65 29.07
CA ASN A 252 -12.34 1.30 29.59
C ASN A 252 -11.37 1.81 28.51
N GLN A 253 -11.84 2.05 27.28
CA GLN A 253 -11.03 2.66 26.23
C GLN A 253 -11.10 4.18 26.31
N VAL A 254 -9.96 4.86 26.36
CA VAL A 254 -9.90 6.34 26.40
C VAL A 254 -10.46 6.95 25.11
N GLN A 255 -10.24 6.27 23.97
CA GLN A 255 -10.74 6.68 22.66
C GLN A 255 -11.44 5.52 21.97
N SER A 256 -12.42 5.84 21.16
CA SER A 256 -13.05 4.94 20.21
C SER A 256 -12.50 5.19 18.82
N SER A 257 -12.35 4.14 18.03
CA SER A 257 -11.98 4.24 16.62
C SER A 257 -13.21 4.17 15.73
N LEU A 258 -13.23 5.01 14.72
CA LEU A 258 -14.28 5.11 13.71
C LEU A 258 -13.67 4.83 12.34
N ASP A 259 -14.21 3.85 11.63
CA ASP A 259 -13.87 3.51 10.26
C ASP A 259 -15.13 3.57 9.40
N ILE A 260 -15.09 4.39 8.35
CA ILE A 260 -16.18 4.53 7.37
C ILE A 260 -15.67 4.09 6.01
N ALA A 261 -16.52 3.34 5.30
CA ALA A 261 -16.32 2.89 3.94
C ALA A 261 -17.49 3.29 3.05
N ILE A 262 -17.21 3.85 1.88
CA ILE A 262 -18.20 4.08 0.81
C ILE A 262 -17.67 3.37 -0.44
N PRO A 263 -18.23 2.21 -0.82
CA PRO A 263 -17.86 1.52 -2.05
C PRO A 263 -18.09 2.42 -3.28
N ILE A 264 -17.06 2.50 -4.13
CA ILE A 264 -17.10 3.28 -5.37
C ILE A 264 -17.46 2.31 -6.49
N GLY A 265 -18.60 2.24 -7.01
CA GLY A 265 -18.96 1.37 -8.11
C GLY A 265 -18.05 1.51 -9.34
N ASN A 266 -18.60 1.33 -10.52
CA ASN A 266 -17.87 1.59 -11.76
C ASN A 266 -17.42 3.05 -11.81
N CYS A 267 -16.10 3.24 -11.82
CA CYS A 267 -15.47 4.55 -11.87
C CYS A 267 -14.46 4.55 -13.02
N SER A 268 -14.71 5.37 -14.04
CA SER A 268 -13.76 5.54 -15.15
C SER A 268 -12.43 6.11 -14.63
N GLU A 269 -11.35 5.93 -15.37
CA GLU A 269 -10.06 6.50 -14.98
C GLU A 269 -10.12 8.03 -14.92
N SER A 270 -10.78 8.67 -15.88
CA SER A 270 -10.94 10.13 -15.89
C SER A 270 -11.69 10.63 -14.66
N ASP A 271 -12.76 9.93 -14.25
CA ASP A 271 -13.49 10.26 -13.03
C ASP A 271 -12.66 9.99 -11.79
N TYR A 272 -11.90 8.90 -11.78
CA TYR A 272 -11.01 8.56 -10.68
C TYR A 272 -9.95 9.64 -10.45
N TYR A 273 -9.42 10.25 -11.53
CA TYR A 273 -8.45 11.35 -11.41
C TYR A 273 -9.07 12.64 -10.83
N LYS A 274 -10.39 12.86 -11.00
CA LYS A 274 -11.12 13.95 -10.37
C LYS A 274 -11.58 13.61 -8.96
N LEU A 275 -11.95 12.36 -8.71
CA LEU A 275 -12.40 11.88 -7.41
C LEU A 275 -11.29 11.93 -6.34
N ARG A 276 -10.05 11.66 -6.73
CA ARG A 276 -8.91 11.75 -5.80
C ARG A 276 -8.74 13.15 -5.19
N PRO A 277 -8.61 14.25 -5.96
CA PRO A 277 -8.55 15.59 -5.40
C PRO A 277 -9.85 16.00 -4.66
N THR A 278 -11.01 15.47 -5.06
CA THR A 278 -12.26 15.67 -4.32
C THR A 278 -12.18 15.06 -2.92
N THR A 279 -11.62 13.85 -2.80
CA THR A 279 -11.37 13.20 -1.50
C THR A 279 -10.33 13.97 -0.67
N VAL A 280 -9.32 14.55 -1.33
CA VAL A 280 -8.35 15.44 -0.68
C VAL A 280 -9.05 16.69 -0.11
N ALA A 281 -9.95 17.31 -0.85
CA ALA A 281 -10.74 18.46 -0.35
C ALA A 281 -11.56 18.11 0.89
N LEU A 282 -12.17 16.91 0.91
CA LEU A 282 -12.95 16.44 2.04
C LEU A 282 -12.08 16.23 3.29
N GLY A 283 -11.05 15.39 3.22
CA GLY A 283 -10.29 14.94 4.40
C GLY A 283 -8.85 14.51 4.13
N GLY A 284 -8.28 14.79 2.95
CA GLY A 284 -6.98 14.23 2.53
C GLY A 284 -5.75 14.98 3.06
N TYR A 285 -5.89 16.16 3.64
CA TYR A 285 -4.79 16.95 4.16
C TYR A 285 -5.21 17.76 5.39
N PHE A 286 -4.23 18.36 6.09
CA PHE A 286 -4.48 19.08 7.34
C PHE A 286 -5.49 20.24 7.20
N GLY A 287 -5.42 21.00 6.11
CA GLY A 287 -6.35 22.10 5.83
C GLY A 287 -7.67 21.69 5.16
N SER A 288 -8.01 20.40 5.11
CA SER A 288 -9.24 19.87 4.53
C SER A 288 -10.48 20.17 5.37
N ARG A 289 -11.66 20.02 4.78
CA ARG A 289 -12.95 20.35 5.44
C ARG A 289 -13.15 19.60 6.75
N LEU A 290 -12.97 18.27 6.76
CA LEU A 290 -13.16 17.46 7.96
C LEU A 290 -12.20 17.88 9.08
N ASN A 291 -10.92 18.12 8.77
CA ASN A 291 -9.95 18.57 9.77
C ASN A 291 -10.31 19.94 10.34
N LYS A 292 -10.66 20.92 9.49
CA LYS A 292 -11.06 22.27 9.95
C LYS A 292 -12.29 22.25 10.83
N ILE A 293 -13.28 21.43 10.50
CA ILE A 293 -14.56 21.45 11.23
C ILE A 293 -14.52 20.54 12.45
N ILE A 294 -14.15 19.27 12.27
CA ILE A 294 -14.26 18.25 13.33
C ILE A 294 -13.12 18.40 14.34
N ARG A 295 -11.89 18.63 13.83
CA ARG A 295 -10.71 18.76 14.68
C ARG A 295 -10.53 20.18 15.22
N GLU A 296 -10.48 21.21 14.36
CA GLU A 296 -10.10 22.55 14.78
C GLU A 296 -11.26 23.33 15.41
N LYS A 297 -12.46 23.34 14.81
CA LYS A 297 -13.59 24.10 15.31
C LYS A 297 -14.35 23.40 16.43
N LYS A 298 -14.61 22.10 16.31
CA LYS A 298 -15.38 21.33 17.28
C LYS A 298 -14.54 20.62 18.32
N GLY A 299 -13.25 20.36 18.06
CA GLY A 299 -12.35 19.66 19.00
C GLY A 299 -12.73 18.20 19.28
N LEU A 300 -13.48 17.55 18.38
CA LEU A 300 -14.03 16.21 18.61
C LEU A 300 -13.01 15.09 18.41
N THR A 301 -11.92 15.37 17.66
CA THR A 301 -10.87 14.39 17.33
C THR A 301 -9.50 15.04 17.27
N TYR A 302 -8.45 14.25 17.47
CA TYR A 302 -7.07 14.67 17.20
C TYR A 302 -6.70 14.60 15.71
N GLY A 303 -7.45 13.84 14.91
CA GLY A 303 -7.26 13.75 13.49
C GLY A 303 -8.35 12.94 12.80
N ILE A 304 -8.66 13.36 11.57
CA ILE A 304 -9.58 12.67 10.69
C ILE A 304 -9.02 12.69 9.28
N ARG A 305 -9.09 11.56 8.61
CA ARG A 305 -8.53 11.40 7.27
C ARG A 305 -9.53 10.75 6.33
N ALA A 306 -9.68 11.32 5.14
CA ALA A 306 -10.36 10.70 4.03
C ALA A 306 -9.35 10.30 2.93
N SER A 307 -9.49 9.10 2.40
CA SER A 307 -8.63 8.56 1.34
C SER A 307 -9.41 7.61 0.44
N ILE A 308 -8.86 7.27 -0.72
CA ILE A 308 -9.39 6.20 -1.56
C ILE A 308 -8.42 5.02 -1.47
N VAL A 309 -8.94 3.89 -1.03
CA VAL A 309 -8.28 2.59 -1.13
C VAL A 309 -8.67 1.99 -2.50
N ASN A 310 -7.67 1.78 -3.34
CA ASN A 310 -7.81 1.14 -4.65
C ASN A 310 -7.05 -0.18 -4.61
N THR A 311 -7.77 -1.28 -4.78
CA THR A 311 -7.25 -2.64 -4.76
C THR A 311 -7.77 -3.41 -5.97
N LEU A 312 -7.31 -4.64 -6.15
CA LEU A 312 -7.81 -5.52 -7.21
C LEU A 312 -9.28 -5.89 -7.01
N GLU A 313 -9.77 -5.90 -5.77
CA GLU A 313 -11.17 -6.19 -5.44
C GLU A 313 -12.12 -5.03 -5.72
N GLY A 314 -11.59 -3.82 -5.82
CA GLY A 314 -12.37 -2.62 -6.08
C GLY A 314 -11.85 -1.36 -5.39
N LYS A 315 -12.66 -0.32 -5.44
CA LYS A 315 -12.31 0.99 -4.89
C LYS A 315 -13.29 1.37 -3.78
N VAL A 316 -12.75 1.92 -2.68
CA VAL A 316 -13.52 2.35 -1.52
C VAL A 316 -13.02 3.72 -1.05
N ILE A 317 -13.93 4.66 -0.81
CA ILE A 317 -13.60 5.87 -0.04
C ILE A 317 -13.60 5.45 1.43
N CYS A 318 -12.47 5.64 2.09
CA CYS A 318 -12.29 5.37 3.52
C CYS A 318 -12.16 6.68 4.29
N ILE A 319 -12.87 6.79 5.41
CA ILE A 319 -12.72 7.89 6.37
C ILE A 319 -12.43 7.27 7.73
N ASN A 320 -11.31 7.67 8.34
CA ASN A 320 -10.85 7.12 9.62
C ASN A 320 -10.66 8.25 10.63
N SER A 321 -11.07 8.02 11.88
CA SER A 321 -10.90 8.97 12.99
C SER A 321 -10.83 8.25 14.32
N GLN A 322 -10.30 8.94 15.32
CA GLN A 322 -10.38 8.53 16.73
C GLN A 322 -10.95 9.68 17.54
N CYS A 323 -11.93 9.39 18.36
CA CYS A 323 -12.62 10.38 19.20
C CYS A 323 -13.03 9.77 20.54
N ALA A 324 -13.46 10.60 21.50
CA ALA A 324 -14.13 10.10 22.68
C ALA A 324 -15.41 9.33 22.27
N GLY A 325 -15.69 8.18 22.89
CA GLY A 325 -16.83 7.33 22.50
C GLY A 325 -18.17 8.07 22.45
N LYS A 326 -18.41 8.96 23.40
CA LYS A 326 -19.62 9.81 23.45
C LYS A 326 -19.78 10.76 22.24
N ASN A 327 -18.71 11.03 21.50
CA ASN A 327 -18.71 11.97 20.36
C ASN A 327 -18.81 11.25 19.01
N ALA A 328 -18.79 9.90 18.99
CA ALA A 328 -18.67 9.13 17.75
C ALA A 328 -19.84 9.39 16.79
N ASP A 329 -21.07 9.46 17.29
CA ASP A 329 -22.25 9.72 16.47
C ASP A 329 -22.23 11.16 15.92
N GLU A 330 -21.85 12.16 16.72
CA GLU A 330 -21.67 13.55 16.26
C GLU A 330 -20.62 13.68 15.16
N VAL A 331 -19.52 12.91 15.26
CA VAL A 331 -18.48 12.90 14.23
C VAL A 331 -19.03 12.32 12.92
N ILE A 332 -19.83 11.25 12.96
CA ILE A 332 -20.49 10.68 11.77
C ILE A 332 -21.46 11.68 11.14
N GLU A 333 -22.32 12.30 11.93
CA GLU A 333 -23.28 13.31 11.45
C GLU A 333 -22.56 14.47 10.77
N GLU A 334 -21.47 14.93 11.36
CA GLU A 334 -20.68 16.02 10.79
C GLU A 334 -19.98 15.60 9.48
N ILE A 335 -19.49 14.35 9.38
CA ILE A 335 -18.94 13.81 8.13
C ILE A 335 -20.01 13.82 7.03
N ILE A 336 -21.21 13.33 7.33
CA ILE A 336 -22.35 13.31 6.39
C ILE A 336 -22.68 14.73 5.96
N ARG A 337 -22.74 15.67 6.90
CA ARG A 337 -23.00 17.08 6.63
C ARG A 337 -21.96 17.68 5.69
N GLN A 338 -20.66 17.46 5.92
CA GLN A 338 -19.59 17.97 5.06
C GLN A 338 -19.61 17.34 3.68
N ILE A 339 -19.92 16.05 3.56
CA ILE A 339 -20.15 15.39 2.28
C ILE A 339 -21.30 16.05 1.52
N ASN A 340 -22.43 16.30 2.17
CA ASN A 340 -23.59 16.93 1.54
C ASN A 340 -23.31 18.39 1.11
N ILE A 341 -22.59 19.16 1.93
CA ILE A 341 -22.13 20.49 1.53
C ILE A 341 -21.24 20.41 0.28
N LEU A 342 -20.28 19.46 0.23
CA LEU A 342 -19.40 19.31 -0.94
C LEU A 342 -20.17 18.91 -2.21
N LYS A 343 -21.32 18.25 -2.08
CA LYS A 343 -22.22 17.87 -3.19
C LYS A 343 -23.07 19.03 -3.70
N THR A 344 -23.40 19.99 -2.84
CA THR A 344 -24.39 21.05 -3.15
C THR A 344 -23.76 22.42 -3.33
N GLU A 345 -22.65 22.67 -2.67
CA GLU A 345 -22.00 24.00 -2.67
C GLU A 345 -20.64 23.92 -3.41
N SER A 346 -20.41 24.88 -4.28
CA SER A 346 -19.12 25.02 -4.96
C SER A 346 -18.01 25.35 -3.97
N ILE A 347 -16.85 24.72 -4.10
CA ILE A 347 -15.68 25.08 -3.28
C ILE A 347 -15.15 26.46 -3.68
N SER A 348 -14.57 27.17 -2.71
CA SER A 348 -13.97 28.48 -2.98
C SER A 348 -12.68 28.35 -3.83
N ASN A 349 -12.32 29.42 -4.56
CA ASN A 349 -11.07 29.46 -5.32
C ASN A 349 -9.84 29.25 -4.42
N LYS A 350 -9.87 29.72 -3.18
CA LYS A 350 -8.80 29.51 -2.19
C LYS A 350 -8.67 28.03 -1.83
N GLU A 351 -9.79 27.35 -1.61
CA GLU A 351 -9.82 25.91 -1.30
C GLU A 351 -9.35 25.08 -2.50
N LEU A 352 -9.86 25.37 -3.71
CA LEU A 352 -9.45 24.71 -4.95
C LEU A 352 -7.94 24.84 -5.19
N THR A 353 -7.39 26.04 -5.02
CA THR A 353 -5.94 26.29 -5.15
C THR A 353 -5.15 25.47 -4.13
N SER A 354 -5.62 25.38 -2.88
CA SER A 354 -4.96 24.57 -1.85
C SER A 354 -4.97 23.08 -2.19
N VAL A 355 -6.08 22.55 -2.69
CA VAL A 355 -6.24 21.16 -3.12
C VAL A 355 -5.31 20.86 -4.29
N ARG A 356 -5.28 21.72 -5.32
CA ARG A 356 -4.38 21.56 -6.49
C ARG A 356 -2.92 21.53 -6.05
N ARG A 357 -2.48 22.50 -5.23
CA ARG A 357 -1.09 22.58 -4.73
C ARG A 357 -0.70 21.35 -3.93
N TYR A 358 -1.55 20.92 -3.02
CA TYR A 358 -1.31 19.72 -2.21
C TYR A 358 -1.17 18.49 -3.10
N TYR A 359 -2.06 18.30 -4.07
CA TYR A 359 -2.04 17.16 -4.95
C TYR A 359 -0.84 17.15 -5.90
N LEU A 360 -0.49 18.30 -6.49
CA LEU A 360 0.70 18.46 -7.33
C LEU A 360 1.98 18.22 -6.54
N SER A 361 2.06 18.68 -5.28
CA SER A 361 3.19 18.38 -4.40
C SER A 361 3.32 16.87 -4.14
N ALA A 362 2.20 16.18 -3.92
CA ALA A 362 2.21 14.73 -3.76
C ALA A 362 2.64 13.99 -5.03
N LEU A 363 2.24 14.48 -6.21
CA LEU A 363 2.72 13.95 -7.50
C LEU A 363 4.23 14.25 -7.72
N SER A 364 4.70 15.44 -7.35
CA SER A 364 6.10 15.83 -7.45
C SER A 364 7.02 14.87 -6.69
N ASN A 365 6.61 14.44 -5.50
CA ASN A 365 7.37 13.46 -4.71
C ASN A 365 7.57 12.12 -5.45
N THR A 366 6.65 11.77 -6.35
CA THR A 366 6.76 10.54 -7.18
C THR A 366 7.89 10.66 -8.22
N SER A 367 8.16 11.86 -8.71
CA SER A 367 9.22 12.13 -9.70
C SER A 367 10.55 12.60 -9.07
N GLU A 368 10.61 12.77 -7.75
CA GLU A 368 11.78 13.28 -7.03
C GLU A 368 13.00 12.38 -7.18
N SER A 369 12.79 11.07 -7.13
CA SER A 369 13.84 10.09 -7.30
C SER A 369 13.44 8.98 -8.27
N ILE A 370 14.44 8.40 -8.91
CA ILE A 370 14.27 7.23 -9.78
C ILE A 370 13.64 6.05 -8.99
N PHE A 371 13.92 5.93 -7.70
CA PHE A 371 13.35 4.87 -6.85
C PHE A 371 11.87 5.12 -6.56
N SER A 372 11.47 6.38 -6.32
CA SER A 372 10.06 6.76 -6.19
C SER A 372 9.29 6.53 -7.49
N THR A 373 9.92 6.82 -8.63
CA THR A 373 9.36 6.51 -9.95
C THR A 373 9.15 5.01 -10.14
N LEU A 374 10.12 4.17 -9.76
CA LEU A 374 9.97 2.71 -9.81
C LEU A 374 8.82 2.23 -8.92
N ASP A 375 8.74 2.73 -7.68
CA ASP A 375 7.67 2.37 -6.75
C ASP A 375 6.29 2.79 -7.26
N TYR A 376 6.20 3.90 -8.00
CA TYR A 376 4.99 4.30 -8.69
C TYR A 376 4.59 3.29 -9.79
N TYR A 377 5.52 2.87 -10.64
CA TYR A 377 5.22 1.87 -11.69
C TYR A 377 4.81 0.52 -11.09
N ILE A 378 5.48 0.08 -10.03
CA ILE A 378 5.07 -1.12 -9.28
C ILE A 378 3.64 -0.94 -8.73
N SER A 379 3.33 0.23 -8.15
CA SER A 379 1.99 0.50 -7.63
C SER A 379 0.92 0.52 -8.73
N CYS A 380 1.25 1.00 -9.92
CA CYS A 380 0.33 0.93 -11.06
C CYS A 380 0.05 -0.53 -11.47
N TYR A 381 1.09 -1.35 -11.55
CA TYR A 381 0.96 -2.77 -11.86
C TYR A 381 0.08 -3.50 -10.83
N THR A 382 0.35 -3.30 -9.54
CA THR A 382 -0.35 -4.02 -8.45
C THR A 382 -1.83 -3.69 -8.32
N VAL A 383 -2.31 -2.58 -8.90
CA VAL A 383 -3.73 -2.19 -8.87
C VAL A 383 -4.35 -2.10 -10.27
N GLY A 384 -3.63 -2.54 -11.31
CA GLY A 384 -4.12 -2.55 -12.69
C GLY A 384 -4.35 -1.16 -13.30
N VAL A 385 -3.57 -0.15 -12.88
CA VAL A 385 -3.65 1.21 -13.41
C VAL A 385 -2.64 1.37 -14.56
N PRO A 386 -3.02 2.01 -15.69
CA PRO A 386 -2.12 2.22 -16.81
C PRO A 386 -0.85 3.00 -16.43
N LEU A 387 0.29 2.63 -17.00
CA LEU A 387 1.60 3.24 -16.71
C LEU A 387 1.68 4.73 -17.12
N ASN A 388 0.88 5.17 -18.09
CA ASN A 388 0.78 6.56 -18.52
C ASN A 388 -0.13 7.44 -17.63
N SER A 389 -0.74 6.87 -16.60
CA SER A 389 -1.69 7.55 -15.70
C SER A 389 -1.10 8.79 -14.99
N PHE A 390 0.22 8.88 -14.86
CA PHE A 390 0.86 10.02 -14.20
C PHE A 390 0.61 11.35 -14.94
N ALA A 391 0.86 11.38 -16.24
CA ALA A 391 0.66 12.56 -17.06
C ALA A 391 -0.82 13.00 -17.12
N GLU A 392 -1.73 12.01 -17.20
CA GLU A 392 -3.17 12.30 -17.17
C GLU A 392 -3.64 12.84 -15.82
N ARG A 393 -3.05 12.38 -14.72
CA ARG A 393 -3.31 12.94 -13.38
C ARG A 393 -2.83 14.37 -13.26
N GLU A 394 -1.60 14.67 -13.70
CA GLU A 394 -1.05 16.02 -13.70
C GLU A 394 -1.93 16.95 -14.51
N LYS A 395 -2.25 16.58 -15.76
CA LYS A 395 -3.13 17.35 -16.65
C LYS A 395 -4.51 17.60 -16.03
N THR A 396 -5.10 16.57 -15.43
CA THR A 396 -6.41 16.67 -14.78
C THR A 396 -6.37 17.65 -13.60
N ILE A 397 -5.32 17.63 -12.78
CA ILE A 397 -5.25 18.52 -11.61
C ILE A 397 -5.02 19.98 -12.01
N HIS A 398 -4.24 20.24 -13.07
CA HIS A 398 -4.08 21.61 -13.58
C HIS A 398 -5.39 22.19 -14.10
N ASN A 399 -6.21 21.38 -14.76
CA ASN A 399 -7.50 21.80 -15.35
C ASN A 399 -8.68 21.60 -14.37
N LEU A 400 -8.45 21.10 -13.17
CA LEU A 400 -9.51 20.79 -12.21
C LEU A 400 -10.33 22.05 -11.87
N THR A 401 -11.64 21.97 -11.98
CA THR A 401 -12.58 23.05 -11.65
C THR A 401 -13.30 22.79 -10.35
N ALA A 402 -13.95 23.82 -9.79
CA ALA A 402 -14.83 23.65 -8.64
C ALA A 402 -16.06 22.78 -8.98
N GLU A 403 -16.52 22.85 -10.24
CA GLU A 403 -17.60 22.02 -10.76
C GLU A 403 -17.21 20.53 -10.84
N ASP A 404 -15.97 20.22 -11.26
CA ASP A 404 -15.45 18.86 -11.26
C ASP A 404 -15.48 18.23 -9.85
N ILE A 405 -15.09 18.99 -8.82
CA ILE A 405 -15.15 18.55 -7.43
C ILE A 405 -16.60 18.26 -7.00
N THR A 406 -17.52 19.18 -7.29
CA THR A 406 -18.94 19.02 -6.94
C THR A 406 -19.57 17.84 -7.67
N THR A 407 -19.26 17.67 -8.96
CA THR A 407 -19.76 16.58 -9.78
C THR A 407 -19.23 15.22 -9.30
N ALA A 408 -17.94 15.11 -9.04
CA ALA A 408 -17.33 13.89 -8.49
C ALA A 408 -17.92 13.57 -7.10
N ALA A 409 -18.15 14.57 -6.24
CA ALA A 409 -18.79 14.36 -4.95
C ALA A 409 -20.25 13.87 -5.10
N LYS A 410 -21.04 14.46 -6.00
CA LYS A 410 -22.41 14.01 -6.28
C LYS A 410 -22.46 12.56 -6.74
N THR A 411 -21.55 12.19 -7.62
CA THR A 411 -21.54 10.85 -8.23
C THR A 411 -21.08 9.77 -7.27
N TYR A 412 -19.99 10.04 -6.50
CA TYR A 412 -19.27 9.00 -5.79
C TYR A 412 -19.39 9.04 -4.27
N PHE A 413 -19.71 10.19 -3.64
CA PHE A 413 -19.89 10.25 -2.19
C PHE A 413 -21.32 9.92 -1.79
N ASN A 414 -21.71 8.66 -2.05
CA ASN A 414 -23.08 8.20 -1.81
C ASN A 414 -23.30 7.86 -0.32
N THR A 415 -23.86 8.77 0.44
CA THR A 415 -24.16 8.58 1.86
C THR A 415 -25.18 7.47 2.13
N ASN A 416 -26.01 7.09 1.15
CA ASN A 416 -26.96 5.95 1.27
C ASN A 416 -26.27 4.59 1.16
N LYS A 417 -24.96 4.57 0.78
CA LYS A 417 -24.09 3.39 0.75
C LYS A 417 -22.96 3.50 1.80
N MET A 418 -23.05 4.44 2.71
CA MET A 418 -22.04 4.65 3.74
C MET A 418 -22.11 3.56 4.81
N LEU A 419 -21.02 2.87 5.00
CA LEU A 419 -20.84 1.82 5.99
C LEU A 419 -19.92 2.34 7.09
N ALA A 420 -20.37 2.32 8.33
CA ALA A 420 -19.59 2.80 9.47
C ALA A 420 -19.38 1.69 10.49
N ALA A 421 -18.19 1.64 11.06
CA ALA A 421 -17.86 0.77 12.18
C ALA A 421 -17.21 1.58 13.30
N ILE A 422 -17.65 1.37 14.52
CA ILE A 422 -17.11 2.02 15.70
C ILE A 422 -16.71 0.94 16.69
N ALA A 423 -15.49 1.04 17.23
CA ALA A 423 -15.06 0.19 18.33
C ALA A 423 -14.48 1.04 19.46
N GLY A 424 -14.91 0.79 20.70
CA GLY A 424 -14.45 1.51 21.88
C GLY A 424 -15.48 1.59 23.01
N ASP A 425 -15.24 2.47 23.97
CA ASP A 425 -16.15 2.73 25.07
C ASP A 425 -17.27 3.68 24.59
N ILE A 426 -18.21 3.11 23.90
CA ILE A 426 -19.37 3.78 23.29
C ILE A 426 -20.61 3.49 24.14
N LYS A 427 -21.39 4.52 24.45
CA LYS A 427 -22.71 4.31 25.06
C LYS A 427 -23.65 3.70 24.01
N GLU A 428 -24.45 2.74 24.44
CA GLU A 428 -25.56 2.20 23.65
C GLU A 428 -26.55 3.28 23.21
#